data_416e5f320291e549d5e5f5593b28fc55
#
_entry.id   416e5f320291e549d5e5f5593b28fc55
#
_cell.length_a   1.000
_cell.length_b   1.000
_cell.length_c   1.000
_cell.angle_alpha   90.00
_cell.angle_beta   90.00
_cell.angle_gamma   90.00
#
_symmetry.space_group_name_H-M   'P 1'
#
loop_
_entity.id
_entity.type
_entity.pdbx_description
1 polymer ?
#
loop_
_entity_poly.entity_id
_entity_poly.type
_entity_poly.pdbx_seq_one_letter_code
_entity_poly.pdbx_strand_id
1 'polypeptide(L)'
;MKKRIKNIVLAALIIISAALPNSSLAYTRPNNFSNLKGAARIEGIKRFQAELNVPTTGVIDAATKKVLHTENIRVRDYVKPPTNGNWITVNLTNRILTMYKGNEVLYKFPVAVGASATPTPAVKGKIMNKHVNPAWGGMGGKYKATSPDDPYNPLGERWMGLNLGKYSGYGIHGTIKPHQIGMYVSNGCIRMFNHDIENYIFPASKVGMPVYIGRNEELNSWGVYQYFEEIDPNAAPKE
;
A
#
# COMPACT_ATOMS: atom_id res chain seq x y z
N MET A 1 -33.97 15.06 -32.89
CA MET A 1 -33.30 15.61 -31.68
C MET A 1 -32.58 14.47 -30.95
N LYS A 2 -31.25 14.36 -31.09
CA LYS A 2 -30.42 13.31 -30.43
C LYS A 2 -29.89 13.88 -29.11
N LYS A 3 -30.37 13.38 -27.96
CA LYS A 3 -29.80 13.73 -26.64
C LYS A 3 -28.43 13.05 -26.52
N ARG A 4 -27.39 13.86 -26.42
CA ARG A 4 -26.04 13.41 -26.00
C ARG A 4 -26.06 13.14 -24.51
N ILE A 5 -25.91 11.90 -24.12
CA ILE A 5 -25.62 11.50 -22.73
C ILE A 5 -24.15 11.82 -22.50
N LYS A 6 -23.87 12.80 -21.65
CA LYS A 6 -22.52 13.10 -21.15
C LYS A 6 -22.17 12.01 -20.14
N ASN A 7 -21.17 11.21 -20.44
CA ASN A 7 -20.53 10.33 -19.46
C ASN A 7 -19.82 11.21 -18.44
N ILE A 8 -20.42 11.36 -17.27
CA ILE A 8 -19.76 11.93 -16.09
C ILE A 8 -18.93 10.79 -15.51
N VAL A 9 -17.62 10.85 -15.73
CA VAL A 9 -16.66 10.06 -14.96
C VAL A 9 -16.67 10.64 -13.55
N LEU A 10 -17.40 9.97 -12.67
CA LEU A 10 -17.43 10.31 -11.25
C LEU A 10 -16.09 9.86 -10.65
N ALA A 11 -15.11 10.77 -10.62
CA ALA A 11 -13.94 10.59 -9.80
C ALA A 11 -14.43 10.52 -8.34
N ALA A 12 -14.33 9.35 -7.72
CA ALA A 12 -14.64 9.20 -6.31
C ALA A 12 -13.65 10.04 -5.52
N LEU A 13 -14.05 11.25 -5.14
CA LEU A 13 -13.39 12.02 -4.12
C LEU A 13 -13.50 11.21 -2.82
N ILE A 14 -12.40 10.65 -2.36
CA ILE A 14 -12.29 10.16 -0.99
C ILE A 14 -12.33 11.41 -0.11
N ILE A 15 -13.53 11.76 0.39
CA ILE A 15 -13.67 12.77 1.42
C ILE A 15 -13.11 12.13 2.70
N ILE A 16 -11.86 12.44 3.00
CA ILE A 16 -11.27 12.17 4.30
C ILE A 16 -11.90 13.21 5.24
N SER A 17 -12.99 12.83 5.92
CA SER A 17 -13.49 13.64 7.01
C SER A 17 -12.46 13.60 8.14
N ALA A 18 -11.93 14.76 8.51
CA ALA A 18 -11.15 14.93 9.72
C ALA A 18 -12.03 14.51 10.91
N ALA A 19 -11.77 13.34 11.45
CA ALA A 19 -12.54 12.76 12.53
C ALA A 19 -11.63 12.50 13.73
N LEU A 20 -12.14 12.84 14.87
CA LEU A 20 -11.59 12.68 16.22
C LEU A 20 -10.90 11.32 16.45
N PRO A 21 -9.92 11.22 17.36
CA PRO A 21 -9.02 10.05 17.49
C PRO A 21 -9.69 8.71 17.86
N ASN A 22 -11.00 8.64 17.93
CA ASN A 22 -11.77 7.42 18.20
C ASN A 22 -12.96 7.19 17.26
N SER A 23 -13.04 7.87 16.12
CA SER A 23 -14.15 7.66 15.20
C SER A 23 -13.98 6.38 14.38
N SER A 24 -14.69 5.36 14.79
CA SER A 24 -14.96 4.20 13.97
C SER A 24 -15.95 4.58 12.88
N LEU A 25 -15.50 4.77 11.66
CA LEU A 25 -16.40 4.83 10.54
C LEU A 25 -16.95 3.42 10.28
N ALA A 26 -18.24 3.22 10.48
CA ALA A 26 -18.95 2.11 9.85
C ALA A 26 -18.92 2.39 8.34
N TYR A 27 -17.99 1.78 7.61
CA TYR A 27 -17.80 2.01 6.20
C TYR A 27 -18.63 1.00 5.42
N THR A 28 -19.75 1.46 4.85
CA THR A 28 -20.45 0.70 3.80
C THR A 28 -19.59 0.76 2.54
N ARG A 29 -18.94 -0.33 2.20
CA ARG A 29 -17.92 -0.36 1.15
C ARG A 29 -18.55 -0.60 -0.19
N PRO A 30 -18.39 0.33 -1.14
CA PRO A 30 -18.71 0.03 -2.51
C PRO A 30 -17.76 -1.05 -3.01
N ASN A 31 -18.31 -2.17 -3.46
CA ASN A 31 -17.58 -3.20 -4.15
C ASN A 31 -17.22 -2.70 -5.56
N ASN A 32 -16.18 -1.84 -5.62
CA ASN A 32 -15.79 -1.14 -6.84
C ASN A 32 -15.24 -2.06 -7.94
N PHE A 33 -15.02 -3.35 -7.66
CA PHE A 33 -14.49 -4.30 -8.63
C PHE A 33 -15.54 -5.22 -9.25
N SER A 34 -16.81 -5.17 -8.82
CA SER A 34 -17.89 -6.05 -9.32
C SER A 34 -18.07 -5.97 -10.82
N ASN A 35 -18.01 -4.77 -11.38
CA ASN A 35 -18.21 -4.50 -12.81
C ASN A 35 -16.91 -4.54 -13.63
N LEU A 36 -15.75 -4.77 -12.99
CA LEU A 36 -14.45 -4.85 -13.65
C LEU A 36 -14.20 -6.27 -14.17
N LYS A 37 -13.39 -6.39 -15.23
CA LYS A 37 -12.97 -7.67 -15.85
C LYS A 37 -11.46 -7.75 -15.98
N GLY A 38 -10.93 -8.97 -16.11
CA GLY A 38 -9.51 -9.20 -16.36
C GLY A 38 -8.59 -8.57 -15.33
N ALA A 39 -7.50 -7.97 -15.78
CA ALA A 39 -6.48 -7.35 -14.94
C ALA A 39 -7.03 -6.24 -14.05
N ALA A 40 -7.94 -5.41 -14.56
CA ALA A 40 -8.57 -4.33 -13.79
C ALA A 40 -9.36 -4.85 -12.59
N ARG A 41 -10.06 -6.00 -12.75
CA ARG A 41 -10.77 -6.64 -11.64
C ARG A 41 -9.81 -7.13 -10.56
N ILE A 42 -8.71 -7.76 -10.96
CA ILE A 42 -7.68 -8.26 -10.03
C ILE A 42 -7.06 -7.09 -9.26
N GLU A 43 -6.73 -5.99 -9.93
CA GLU A 43 -6.24 -4.77 -9.29
C GLU A 43 -7.27 -4.21 -8.30
N GLY A 44 -8.53 -4.10 -8.71
CA GLY A 44 -9.61 -3.64 -7.84
C GLY A 44 -9.77 -4.49 -6.57
N ILE A 45 -9.66 -5.83 -6.69
CA ILE A 45 -9.67 -6.74 -5.54
C ILE A 45 -8.47 -6.46 -4.62
N LYS A 46 -7.26 -6.31 -5.18
CA LYS A 46 -6.04 -6.02 -4.37
C LYS A 46 -6.17 -4.70 -3.61
N ARG A 47 -6.71 -3.65 -4.24
CA ARG A 47 -6.96 -2.36 -3.59
C ARG A 47 -7.98 -2.48 -2.46
N PHE A 48 -9.08 -3.17 -2.71
CA PHE A 48 -10.09 -3.47 -1.70
C PHE A 48 -9.48 -4.25 -0.52
N GLN A 49 -8.67 -5.27 -0.78
CA GLN A 49 -7.97 -6.03 0.26
C GLN A 49 -7.01 -5.15 1.08
N ALA A 50 -6.31 -4.22 0.43
CA ALA A 50 -5.40 -3.30 1.13
C ALA A 50 -6.17 -2.37 2.09
N GLU A 51 -7.30 -1.82 1.66
CA GLU A 51 -8.16 -0.98 2.50
C GLU A 51 -8.64 -1.74 3.75
N LEU A 52 -8.79 -3.06 3.66
CA LEU A 52 -9.32 -3.93 4.70
C LEU A 52 -8.27 -4.54 5.63
N ASN A 53 -7.00 -4.22 5.45
CA ASN A 53 -5.91 -4.86 6.17
C ASN A 53 -5.85 -6.39 6.02
N VAL A 54 -6.33 -6.93 4.88
CA VAL A 54 -6.21 -8.36 4.56
C VAL A 54 -5.18 -8.59 3.47
N PRO A 55 -4.63 -9.83 3.34
CA PRO A 55 -3.62 -10.13 2.33
C PRO A 55 -4.07 -9.77 0.91
N THR A 56 -3.25 -9.00 0.18
CA THR A 56 -3.55 -8.46 -1.16
C THR A 56 -3.33 -9.49 -2.26
N THR A 57 -4.07 -10.59 -2.21
CA THR A 57 -3.92 -11.75 -3.12
C THR A 57 -4.47 -11.48 -4.52
N GLY A 58 -5.43 -10.59 -4.67
CA GLY A 58 -6.17 -10.34 -5.90
C GLY A 58 -7.23 -11.40 -6.21
N VAL A 59 -7.48 -12.33 -5.28
CA VAL A 59 -8.53 -13.35 -5.34
C VAL A 59 -9.53 -13.13 -4.21
N ILE A 60 -10.78 -13.46 -4.42
CA ILE A 60 -11.80 -13.45 -3.38
C ILE A 60 -11.65 -14.75 -2.56
N ASP A 61 -10.64 -14.74 -1.67
CA ASP A 61 -10.37 -15.81 -0.72
C ASP A 61 -11.30 -15.77 0.51
N ALA A 62 -11.09 -16.66 1.48
CA ALA A 62 -11.90 -16.75 2.68
C ALA A 62 -11.90 -15.44 3.50
N ALA A 63 -10.73 -14.82 3.66
CA ALA A 63 -10.58 -13.54 4.36
C ALA A 63 -11.35 -12.42 3.64
N THR A 64 -11.21 -12.34 2.32
CA THR A 64 -11.92 -11.36 1.49
C THR A 64 -13.43 -11.60 1.50
N LYS A 65 -13.88 -12.88 1.42
CA LYS A 65 -15.31 -13.23 1.50
C LYS A 65 -15.91 -12.83 2.83
N LYS A 66 -15.23 -13.12 3.94
CA LYS A 66 -15.67 -12.73 5.27
C LYS A 66 -16.01 -11.25 5.31
N VAL A 67 -15.12 -10.42 4.77
CA VAL A 67 -15.27 -8.96 4.77
C VAL A 67 -16.35 -8.49 3.79
N LEU A 68 -16.51 -9.15 2.64
CA LEU A 68 -17.55 -8.79 1.65
C LEU A 68 -18.97 -9.04 2.14
N HIS A 69 -19.17 -10.03 2.97
CA HIS A 69 -20.51 -10.49 3.41
C HIS A 69 -20.87 -10.03 4.83
N THR A 70 -19.99 -9.32 5.51
CA THR A 70 -20.25 -8.82 6.86
C THR A 70 -20.50 -7.32 6.80
N GLU A 71 -21.73 -6.89 7.07
CA GLU A 71 -22.14 -5.50 7.03
C GLU A 71 -21.51 -4.67 8.14
N ASN A 72 -21.20 -5.30 9.28
CA ASN A 72 -20.70 -4.64 10.48
C ASN A 72 -19.20 -4.90 10.66
N ILE A 73 -18.37 -4.37 9.75
CA ILE A 73 -16.92 -4.45 9.86
C ILE A 73 -16.33 -3.06 10.10
N ARG A 74 -15.44 -3.02 11.08
CA ARG A 74 -14.60 -1.86 11.35
C ARG A 74 -13.16 -2.16 11.00
N VAL A 75 -12.56 -1.40 10.09
CA VAL A 75 -11.11 -1.44 9.84
C VAL A 75 -10.43 -0.54 10.86
N ARG A 76 -9.40 -1.07 11.49
CA ARG A 76 -8.64 -0.37 12.51
C ARG A 76 -7.17 -0.29 12.10
N ASP A 77 -6.65 0.93 12.21
CA ASP A 77 -5.22 1.19 12.26
C ASP A 77 -4.96 1.92 13.59
N TYR A 78 -4.59 1.15 14.61
CA TYR A 78 -4.11 1.72 15.85
C TYR A 78 -2.58 1.81 15.79
N VAL A 79 -2.04 3.02 15.83
CA VAL A 79 -0.60 3.23 15.65
C VAL A 79 -0.02 4.14 16.73
N LYS A 80 1.23 3.83 17.13
CA LYS A 80 2.09 4.68 17.93
C LYS A 80 3.05 5.40 16.97
N PRO A 81 2.70 6.60 16.48
CA PRO A 81 3.45 7.23 15.42
C PRO A 81 4.86 7.65 15.86
N PRO A 82 5.89 7.48 15.02
CA PRO A 82 7.24 7.98 15.34
C PRO A 82 7.36 9.50 15.22
N THR A 83 6.38 10.15 14.61
CA THR A 83 6.34 11.58 14.31
C THR A 83 4.90 12.05 14.11
N ASN A 84 4.62 13.34 14.34
CA ASN A 84 3.34 13.95 13.97
C ASN A 84 3.23 14.24 12.46
N GLY A 85 4.33 14.12 11.71
CA GLY A 85 4.37 14.26 10.27
C GLY A 85 4.03 12.96 9.54
N ASN A 86 4.28 12.95 8.20
CA ASN A 86 4.08 11.77 7.39
C ASN A 86 5.12 10.69 7.69
N TRP A 87 4.69 9.44 7.68
CA TRP A 87 5.52 8.25 7.81
C TRP A 87 4.86 7.05 7.14
N ILE A 88 5.62 5.98 6.91
CA ILE A 88 5.18 4.82 6.14
C ILE A 88 5.32 3.55 6.96
N THR A 89 4.35 2.65 6.83
CA THR A 89 4.52 1.22 7.16
C THR A 89 4.44 0.37 5.91
N VAL A 90 5.22 -0.71 5.88
CA VAL A 90 5.10 -1.78 4.89
C VAL A 90 4.83 -3.07 5.65
N ASN A 91 3.57 -3.51 5.61
CA ASN A 91 3.14 -4.76 6.20
C ASN A 91 3.49 -5.91 5.25
N LEU A 92 4.51 -6.68 5.58
CA LEU A 92 4.99 -7.79 4.76
C LEU A 92 4.00 -8.95 4.72
N THR A 93 3.24 -9.20 5.80
CA THR A 93 2.25 -10.28 5.84
C THR A 93 1.12 -10.04 4.85
N ASN A 94 0.57 -8.83 4.83
CA ASN A 94 -0.56 -8.47 3.99
C ASN A 94 -0.13 -7.87 2.65
N ARG A 95 1.16 -7.50 2.49
CA ARG A 95 1.73 -6.81 1.34
C ARG A 95 1.03 -5.47 1.08
N ILE A 96 0.93 -4.68 2.15
CA ILE A 96 0.27 -3.37 2.16
C ILE A 96 1.30 -2.31 2.57
N LEU A 97 1.38 -1.24 1.79
CA LEU A 97 2.02 0.00 2.19
C LEU A 97 0.93 0.96 2.69
N THR A 98 1.09 1.45 3.92
CA THR A 98 0.23 2.49 4.48
C THR A 98 1.04 3.73 4.77
N MET A 99 0.59 4.88 4.30
CA MET A 99 1.12 6.18 4.68
C MET A 99 0.20 6.82 5.70
N TYR A 100 0.80 7.30 6.76
CA TYR A 100 0.12 8.01 7.85
C TYR A 100 0.59 9.46 7.95
N LYS A 101 -0.24 10.31 8.55
CA LYS A 101 0.14 11.60 9.14
C LYS A 101 -0.17 11.54 10.63
N GLY A 102 0.88 11.49 11.46
CA GLY A 102 0.67 11.12 12.86
C GLY A 102 -0.01 9.76 12.96
N ASN A 103 -1.20 9.70 13.57
CA ASN A 103 -2.02 8.49 13.70
C ASN A 103 -3.13 8.34 12.64
N GLU A 104 -3.26 9.30 11.71
CA GLU A 104 -4.26 9.26 10.65
C GLU A 104 -3.74 8.53 9.42
N VAL A 105 -4.54 7.63 8.85
CA VAL A 105 -4.27 6.97 7.56
C VAL A 105 -4.50 7.96 6.44
N LEU A 106 -3.47 8.24 5.64
CA LEU A 106 -3.60 9.01 4.41
C LEU A 106 -3.88 8.13 3.20
N TYR A 107 -3.10 7.05 3.04
CA TYR A 107 -3.17 6.16 1.88
C TYR A 107 -2.87 4.72 2.27
N LYS A 108 -3.53 3.77 1.58
CA LYS A 108 -3.23 2.33 1.63
C LYS A 108 -3.16 1.76 0.24
N PHE A 109 -2.06 1.08 -0.07
CA PHE A 109 -1.85 0.49 -1.38
C PHE A 109 -1.30 -0.93 -1.28
N PRO A 110 -1.73 -1.83 -2.18
CA PRO A 110 -1.11 -3.14 -2.32
C PRO A 110 0.30 -2.98 -2.89
N VAL A 111 1.25 -3.81 -2.41
CA VAL A 111 2.64 -3.79 -2.85
C VAL A 111 3.16 -5.19 -3.17
N ALA A 112 4.19 -5.30 -4.02
CA ALA A 112 5.00 -6.50 -4.07
C ALA A 112 6.24 -6.32 -3.19
N VAL A 113 6.67 -7.41 -2.56
CA VAL A 113 7.82 -7.43 -1.65
C VAL A 113 8.78 -8.56 -2.03
N GLY A 114 9.90 -8.66 -1.32
CA GLY A 114 10.94 -9.66 -1.56
C GLY A 114 10.43 -11.09 -1.58
N ALA A 115 10.93 -11.89 -2.53
CA ALA A 115 10.71 -13.33 -2.57
C ALA A 115 11.35 -14.01 -1.35
N SER A 116 10.98 -15.28 -1.08
CA SER A 116 11.54 -16.03 0.05
C SER A 116 13.07 -16.14 0.01
N ALA A 117 13.66 -16.24 -1.20
CA ALA A 117 15.12 -16.28 -1.38
C ALA A 117 15.80 -14.91 -1.23
N THR A 118 15.05 -13.81 -1.36
CA THR A 118 15.55 -12.43 -1.29
C THR A 118 14.56 -11.56 -0.51
N PRO A 119 14.35 -11.83 0.79
CA PRO A 119 13.29 -11.20 1.56
C PRO A 119 13.53 -9.70 1.76
N THR A 120 12.45 -8.93 1.79
CA THR A 120 12.49 -7.58 2.31
C THR A 120 12.71 -7.67 3.83
N PRO A 121 13.73 -6.99 4.40
CA PRO A 121 14.04 -7.12 5.82
C PRO A 121 12.99 -6.46 6.70
N ALA A 122 12.67 -7.09 7.84
CA ALA A 122 11.86 -6.49 8.88
C ALA A 122 12.72 -5.54 9.71
N VAL A 123 12.53 -4.22 9.54
CA VAL A 123 13.38 -3.19 10.15
C VAL A 123 12.71 -1.81 10.13
N LYS A 124 13.04 -0.98 11.12
CA LYS A 124 12.73 0.45 11.09
C LYS A 124 13.81 1.19 10.34
N GLY A 125 13.43 1.99 9.36
CA GLY A 125 14.34 2.77 8.53
C GLY A 125 13.79 4.15 8.20
N LYS A 126 14.37 4.76 7.19
CA LYS A 126 13.94 6.06 6.67
C LYS A 126 14.25 6.19 5.18
N ILE A 127 13.55 7.08 4.50
CA ILE A 127 13.86 7.45 3.12
C ILE A 127 15.22 8.15 3.08
N MET A 128 16.12 7.66 2.25
CA MET A 128 17.49 8.18 2.09
C MET A 128 17.61 9.14 0.91
N ASN A 129 16.99 8.80 -0.20
CA ASN A 129 16.99 9.63 -1.42
C ASN A 129 15.69 9.41 -2.21
N LYS A 130 15.46 10.30 -3.18
CA LYS A 130 14.29 10.27 -4.07
C LYS A 130 14.75 10.67 -5.47
N HIS A 131 14.31 9.91 -6.48
CA HIS A 131 14.62 10.20 -7.88
C HIS A 131 13.37 10.07 -8.75
N VAL A 132 13.18 11.05 -9.61
CA VAL A 132 12.23 11.00 -10.73
C VAL A 132 12.99 10.42 -11.91
N ASN A 133 12.34 9.50 -12.62
CA ASN A 133 12.91 8.85 -13.80
C ASN A 133 14.34 8.30 -13.55
N PRO A 134 14.50 7.36 -12.62
CA PRO A 134 15.82 6.86 -12.23
C PRO A 134 16.41 5.93 -13.29
N ALA A 135 17.71 5.99 -13.53
CA ALA A 135 18.41 4.87 -14.16
C ALA A 135 18.49 3.67 -13.20
N TRP A 136 18.53 2.47 -13.74
CA TRP A 136 18.74 1.26 -12.96
C TRP A 136 20.13 0.64 -13.21
N GLY A 137 20.92 0.50 -12.16
CA GLY A 137 22.30 0.01 -12.24
C GLY A 137 22.46 -1.52 -12.34
N GLY A 138 21.38 -2.29 -12.57
CA GLY A 138 21.48 -3.73 -12.82
C GLY A 138 21.90 -4.58 -11.60
N MET A 139 21.77 -4.05 -10.37
CA MET A 139 22.11 -4.77 -9.14
C MET A 139 23.56 -5.28 -9.11
N GLY A 140 24.53 -4.40 -9.34
CA GLY A 140 25.95 -4.74 -9.31
C GLY A 140 26.40 -5.65 -10.46
N GLY A 141 25.74 -5.56 -11.61
CA GLY A 141 26.06 -6.35 -12.80
C GLY A 141 25.33 -7.69 -12.91
N LYS A 142 24.46 -8.02 -11.95
CA LYS A 142 23.62 -9.23 -12.01
C LYS A 142 22.65 -9.19 -13.21
N TYR A 143 22.24 -8.01 -13.60
CA TYR A 143 21.36 -7.75 -14.74
C TYR A 143 21.92 -6.63 -15.59
N LYS A 144 21.48 -6.52 -16.84
CA LYS A 144 21.81 -5.39 -17.70
C LYS A 144 21.24 -4.11 -17.10
N ALA A 145 22.07 -3.09 -16.94
CA ALA A 145 21.64 -1.76 -16.52
C ALA A 145 20.70 -1.14 -17.57
N THR A 146 19.77 -0.31 -17.12
CA THR A 146 18.84 0.42 -17.98
C THR A 146 18.96 1.91 -17.75
N SER A 147 18.86 2.70 -18.83
CA SER A 147 18.80 4.15 -18.77
C SER A 147 17.44 4.63 -18.20
N PRO A 148 17.34 5.91 -17.79
CA PRO A 148 16.06 6.59 -17.71
C PRO A 148 15.27 6.44 -19.01
N ASP A 149 13.96 6.47 -18.96
CA ASP A 149 13.04 6.32 -20.12
C ASP A 149 13.14 4.96 -20.87
N ASP A 150 13.97 4.03 -20.41
CA ASP A 150 13.99 2.68 -20.98
C ASP A 150 12.68 1.95 -20.59
N PRO A 151 11.88 1.47 -21.58
CA PRO A 151 10.62 0.77 -21.29
C PRO A 151 10.82 -0.54 -20.50
N TYR A 152 12.06 -1.05 -20.45
CA TYR A 152 12.44 -2.21 -19.65
C TYR A 152 13.03 -1.86 -18.29
N ASN A 153 13.04 -0.58 -17.91
CA ASN A 153 13.51 -0.16 -16.59
C ASN A 153 12.58 -0.69 -15.49
N PRO A 154 13.02 -1.64 -14.64
CA PRO A 154 12.15 -2.28 -13.66
C PRO A 154 11.71 -1.37 -12.52
N LEU A 155 12.33 -0.19 -12.37
CA LEU A 155 12.03 0.77 -11.31
C LEU A 155 10.78 1.62 -11.61
N GLY A 156 10.36 1.71 -12.88
CA GLY A 156 9.37 2.70 -13.28
C GLY A 156 9.88 4.12 -13.10
N GLU A 157 8.98 5.09 -13.03
CA GLU A 157 9.27 6.52 -13.06
C GLU A 157 9.68 7.13 -11.71
N ARG A 158 9.63 6.37 -10.62
CA ARG A 158 9.91 6.87 -9.26
C ARG A 158 10.71 5.86 -8.45
N TRP A 159 11.71 6.40 -7.77
CA TRP A 159 12.54 5.66 -6.81
C TRP A 159 12.62 6.42 -5.49
N MET A 160 12.43 5.71 -4.39
CA MET A 160 12.73 6.16 -3.03
C MET A 160 13.67 5.15 -2.38
N GLY A 161 14.95 5.48 -2.32
CA GLY A 161 15.97 4.66 -1.66
C GLY A 161 15.80 4.70 -0.14
N LEU A 162 16.03 3.57 0.51
CA LEU A 162 15.86 3.39 1.94
C LEU A 162 17.19 3.20 2.65
N ASN A 163 17.35 3.89 3.78
CA ASN A 163 18.38 3.58 4.77
C ASN A 163 17.79 2.61 5.79
N LEU A 164 18.19 1.36 5.73
CA LEU A 164 17.74 0.26 6.58
C LEU A 164 18.88 -0.29 7.46
N GLY A 165 19.80 0.57 7.90
CA GLY A 165 20.95 0.19 8.71
C GLY A 165 21.94 -0.67 7.94
N LYS A 166 22.13 -1.93 8.34
CA LYS A 166 23.07 -2.87 7.68
C LYS A 166 22.62 -3.35 6.30
N TYR A 167 21.37 -3.08 5.89
CA TYR A 167 20.84 -3.50 4.61
C TYR A 167 20.95 -2.37 3.59
N SER A 168 21.54 -2.64 2.41
CA SER A 168 21.73 -1.66 1.34
C SER A 168 21.03 -2.08 0.06
N GLY A 169 20.79 -1.11 -0.84
CA GLY A 169 20.18 -1.37 -2.15
C GLY A 169 18.66 -1.55 -2.13
N TYR A 170 17.99 -1.29 -1.03
CA TYR A 170 16.54 -1.39 -0.89
C TYR A 170 15.85 -0.06 -1.20
N GLY A 171 14.67 -0.14 -1.78
CA GLY A 171 13.86 1.04 -2.10
C GLY A 171 12.40 0.71 -2.29
N ILE A 172 11.59 1.78 -2.39
CA ILE A 172 10.20 1.76 -2.81
C ILE A 172 10.16 2.38 -4.20
N HIS A 173 9.58 1.70 -5.19
CA HIS A 173 9.58 2.14 -6.58
C HIS A 173 8.37 1.61 -7.37
N GLY A 174 8.19 2.11 -8.59
CA GLY A 174 7.19 1.63 -9.52
C GLY A 174 7.49 0.23 -10.09
N THR A 175 6.85 -0.15 -11.18
CA THR A 175 7.07 -1.46 -11.80
C THR A 175 6.64 -1.50 -13.26
N ILE A 176 7.35 -2.26 -14.08
CA ILE A 176 6.91 -2.69 -15.41
C ILE A 176 6.11 -4.01 -15.38
N LYS A 177 5.90 -4.59 -14.18
CA LYS A 177 5.19 -5.86 -13.98
C LYS A 177 4.03 -5.67 -12.99
N PRO A 178 2.98 -4.88 -13.32
CA PRO A 178 1.90 -4.56 -12.40
C PRO A 178 1.11 -5.78 -11.91
N HIS A 179 1.08 -6.87 -12.70
CA HIS A 179 0.45 -8.13 -12.31
C HIS A 179 1.07 -8.76 -11.07
N GLN A 180 2.34 -8.44 -10.76
CA GLN A 180 3.07 -8.97 -9.61
C GLN A 180 2.78 -8.23 -8.29
N ILE A 181 2.11 -7.08 -8.31
CA ILE A 181 1.69 -6.39 -7.07
C ILE A 181 0.81 -7.34 -6.25
N GLY A 182 1.02 -7.37 -4.95
CA GLY A 182 0.39 -8.31 -4.02
C GLY A 182 1.15 -9.64 -3.86
N MET A 183 2.35 -9.81 -4.45
CA MET A 183 3.12 -11.06 -4.40
C MET A 183 4.47 -10.89 -3.69
N TYR A 184 5.08 -12.02 -3.31
CA TYR A 184 6.46 -12.12 -2.82
C TYR A 184 7.38 -12.50 -3.98
N VAL A 185 7.89 -11.51 -4.75
CA VAL A 185 8.57 -11.77 -6.04
C VAL A 185 9.76 -10.86 -6.35
N SER A 186 10.01 -9.85 -5.52
CA SER A 186 11.12 -8.92 -5.79
C SER A 186 12.45 -9.47 -5.27
N ASN A 187 13.55 -8.81 -5.64
CA ASN A 187 14.87 -9.03 -5.05
C ASN A 187 15.05 -8.25 -3.73
N GLY A 188 13.94 -7.96 -3.02
CA GLY A 188 13.93 -7.29 -1.73
C GLY A 188 13.30 -5.90 -1.73
N CYS A 189 13.27 -5.17 -2.83
CA CYS A 189 12.61 -3.89 -2.95
C CYS A 189 11.08 -4.00 -2.84
N ILE A 190 10.45 -2.91 -2.45
CA ILE A 190 8.99 -2.75 -2.38
C ILE A 190 8.52 -2.14 -3.70
N ARG A 191 7.66 -2.86 -4.45
CA ARG A 191 7.10 -2.39 -5.72
C ARG A 191 5.67 -1.94 -5.55
N MET A 192 5.32 -0.83 -6.21
CA MET A 192 3.98 -0.25 -6.24
C MET A 192 3.46 -0.18 -7.67
N PHE A 193 2.14 -0.06 -7.85
CA PHE A 193 1.61 0.44 -9.12
C PHE A 193 2.20 1.83 -9.40
N ASN A 194 2.57 2.09 -10.65
CA ASN A 194 3.18 3.38 -11.04
C ASN A 194 2.28 4.56 -10.67
N HIS A 195 0.97 4.45 -10.96
CA HIS A 195 -0.01 5.47 -10.59
C HIS A 195 0.02 5.82 -9.10
N ASP A 196 0.16 4.82 -8.21
CA ASP A 196 0.09 5.03 -6.76
C ASP A 196 1.34 5.71 -6.22
N ILE A 197 2.51 5.28 -6.68
CA ILE A 197 3.74 5.91 -6.24
C ILE A 197 3.91 7.31 -6.82
N GLU A 198 3.53 7.53 -8.08
CA GLU A 198 3.70 8.81 -8.77
C GLU A 198 2.80 9.91 -8.24
N ASN A 199 1.53 9.58 -7.96
CA ASN A 199 0.52 10.57 -7.64
C ASN A 199 0.27 10.74 -6.13
N TYR A 200 0.64 9.76 -5.30
CA TYR A 200 0.33 9.79 -3.86
C TYR A 200 1.57 9.65 -2.98
N ILE A 201 2.30 8.56 -3.10
CA ILE A 201 3.36 8.25 -2.13
C ILE A 201 4.61 9.09 -2.35
N PHE A 202 5.08 9.20 -3.57
CA PHE A 202 6.28 10.00 -3.88
C PHE A 202 6.08 11.49 -3.58
N PRO A 203 4.99 12.16 -4.01
CA PRO A 203 4.77 13.57 -3.69
C PRO A 203 4.65 13.86 -2.19
N ALA A 204 3.96 12.99 -1.46
CA ALA A 204 3.74 13.14 -0.01
C ALA A 204 4.96 12.75 0.84
N SER A 205 6.02 12.19 0.23
CA SER A 205 7.23 11.74 0.91
C SER A 205 8.34 12.77 0.90
N LYS A 206 9.23 12.70 1.89
CA LYS A 206 10.47 13.49 1.95
C LYS A 206 11.65 12.65 2.45
N VAL A 207 12.86 13.05 2.12
CA VAL A 207 14.09 12.46 2.68
C VAL A 207 14.05 12.60 4.21
N GLY A 208 14.46 11.55 4.92
CA GLY A 208 14.38 11.45 6.37
C GLY A 208 13.05 10.92 6.91
N MET A 209 12.01 10.79 6.07
CA MET A 209 10.71 10.25 6.50
C MET A 209 10.86 8.83 7.04
N PRO A 210 10.30 8.50 8.24
CA PRO A 210 10.34 7.17 8.81
C PRO A 210 9.59 6.14 7.93
N VAL A 211 10.18 4.94 7.82
CA VAL A 211 9.61 3.79 7.13
C VAL A 211 9.78 2.56 8.01
N TYR A 212 8.68 1.97 8.47
CA TYR A 212 8.66 0.75 9.27
C TYR A 212 8.24 -0.43 8.39
N ILE A 213 9.10 -1.41 8.25
CA ILE A 213 8.90 -2.60 7.41
C ILE A 213 8.87 -3.81 8.33
N GLY A 214 7.78 -4.57 8.35
CA GLY A 214 7.68 -5.75 9.21
C GLY A 214 6.49 -6.63 8.85
N ARG A 215 6.48 -7.84 9.37
CA ARG A 215 5.27 -8.66 9.44
C ARG A 215 4.36 -8.15 10.55
N ASN A 216 3.21 -8.77 10.72
CA ASN A 216 2.28 -8.37 11.78
C ASN A 216 2.93 -8.36 13.16
N GLU A 217 3.76 -9.38 13.45
CA GLU A 217 4.42 -9.54 14.76
C GLU A 217 5.37 -8.37 15.06
N GLU A 218 6.26 -8.04 14.12
CA GLU A 218 7.19 -6.92 14.29
C GLU A 218 6.44 -5.58 14.34
N LEU A 219 5.48 -5.36 13.44
CA LEU A 219 4.69 -4.12 13.43
C LEU A 219 3.94 -3.95 14.75
N ASN A 220 3.30 -5.01 15.26
CA ASN A 220 2.58 -4.99 16.54
C ASN A 220 3.54 -4.66 17.70
N SER A 221 4.74 -5.25 17.71
CA SER A 221 5.76 -4.96 18.73
C SER A 221 6.24 -3.50 18.70
N TRP A 222 6.08 -2.83 17.54
CA TRP A 222 6.41 -1.40 17.36
C TRP A 222 5.22 -0.47 17.57
N GLY A 223 4.06 -1.02 17.99
CA GLY A 223 2.85 -0.26 18.24
C GLY A 223 2.07 0.09 16.97
N VAL A 224 2.15 -0.76 15.94
CA VAL A 224 1.38 -0.64 14.70
C VAL A 224 0.48 -1.85 14.55
N TYR A 225 -0.80 -1.67 14.80
CA TYR A 225 -1.83 -2.70 14.72
C TYR A 225 -2.76 -2.39 13.54
N GLN A 226 -2.77 -3.27 12.56
CA GLN A 226 -3.57 -3.15 11.33
C GLN A 226 -4.47 -4.37 11.19
N TYR A 227 -5.76 -4.21 11.46
CA TYR A 227 -6.72 -5.31 11.44
C TYR A 227 -8.12 -4.84 11.08
N PHE A 228 -9.04 -5.77 10.94
CA PHE A 228 -10.46 -5.51 10.93
C PHE A 228 -11.12 -6.29 12.06
N GLU A 229 -12.21 -5.77 12.56
CA GLU A 229 -13.05 -6.41 13.57
C GLU A 229 -14.52 -6.42 13.13
N GLU A 230 -15.23 -7.45 13.51
CA GLU A 230 -16.69 -7.47 13.40
C GLU A 230 -17.27 -6.67 14.55
N ILE A 231 -18.24 -5.81 14.23
CA ILE A 231 -18.96 -5.03 15.24
C ILE A 231 -20.28 -5.72 15.49
N ASP A 232 -20.56 -6.06 16.73
CA ASP A 232 -21.93 -6.42 17.13
C ASP A 232 -22.77 -5.12 17.10
N PRO A 233 -23.78 -5.02 16.20
CA PRO A 233 -24.63 -3.83 16.11
C PRO A 233 -25.46 -3.60 17.39
N ASN A 234 -25.58 -4.63 18.23
CA ASN A 234 -26.32 -4.57 19.49
C ASN A 234 -25.40 -4.39 20.73
N ALA A 235 -24.08 -4.40 20.53
CA ALA A 235 -23.16 -4.13 21.64
C ALA A 235 -23.21 -2.66 22.03
N ALA A 236 -23.40 -2.39 23.30
CA ALA A 236 -23.27 -1.02 23.82
C ALA A 236 -21.89 -0.44 23.44
N PRO A 237 -21.78 0.87 23.12
CA PRO A 237 -20.50 1.51 22.87
C PRO A 237 -19.56 1.22 24.04
N LYS A 238 -18.40 0.62 23.80
CA LYS A 238 -17.34 0.56 24.79
C LYS A 238 -16.76 1.97 24.89
N GLU A 239 -16.99 2.61 26.02
CA GLU A 239 -16.38 3.90 26.39
C GLU A 239 -14.86 3.85 26.38
#